data_ba17f4a09976795f65eab1cf12fc6662
#
_entry.id   ba17f4a09976795f65eab1cf12fc6662
#
_cell.length_a   1.000
_cell.length_b   1.000
_cell.length_c   1.000
_cell.angle_alpha   90.00
_cell.angle_beta   90.00
_cell.angle_gamma   90.00
#
_symmetry.space_group_name_H-M   'P 1'
#
loop_
_entity.id
_entity.type
_entity.pdbx_description
1 polymer ?
#
loop_
_entity_poly.entity_id
_entity_poly.type
_entity_poly.pdbx_seq_one_letter_code
_entity_poly.pdbx_strand_id
1 'polypeptide(L)'
;MTINADNTYLDSMRAAVIDALEDIKGFDINAMDVRKLTNITSYMIVCSATSSRQAKAMGDNVREKMKEKGYEIRGTEGEKEGEWVLVDLNDIIVHIMVPAARAYYNLEQLWGDAEARRGHIKAI
;
A
#
# COMPACT_ATOMS: atom_id res chain seq x y z
N MET A 1 11.49 -24.82 -2.51
CA MET A 1 10.41 -24.39 -1.65
C MET A 1 9.69 -23.18 -2.21
N THR A 2 8.60 -23.45 -2.85
CA THR A 2 7.82 -22.45 -3.56
C THR A 2 7.32 -21.35 -2.62
N ILE A 3 6.85 -21.74 -1.44
CA ILE A 3 6.32 -20.81 -0.45
C ILE A 3 7.37 -19.81 -0.01
N ASN A 4 8.61 -20.29 0.23
CA ASN A 4 9.69 -19.40 0.66
C ASN A 4 10.09 -18.42 -0.45
N ALA A 5 10.08 -18.88 -1.69
CA ALA A 5 10.40 -18.03 -2.84
C ALA A 5 9.34 -16.93 -2.98
N ASP A 6 8.06 -17.27 -2.83
CA ASP A 6 6.96 -16.31 -2.93
C ASP A 6 7.05 -15.28 -1.81
N ASN A 7 7.33 -15.72 -0.58
CA ASN A 7 7.49 -14.82 0.56
C ASN A 7 8.68 -13.87 0.35
N THR A 8 9.79 -14.40 -0.17
CA THR A 8 10.98 -13.59 -0.44
C THR A 8 10.66 -12.52 -1.48
N TYR A 9 9.93 -12.88 -2.53
CA TYR A 9 9.52 -11.94 -3.57
C TYR A 9 8.66 -10.82 -2.98
N LEU A 10 7.65 -11.19 -2.21
CA LEU A 10 6.75 -10.21 -1.59
C LEU A 10 7.47 -9.33 -0.57
N ASP A 11 8.37 -9.91 0.21
CA ASP A 11 9.14 -9.16 1.19
C ASP A 11 10.04 -8.11 0.51
N SER A 12 10.69 -8.50 -0.58
CA SER A 12 11.54 -7.59 -1.35
C SER A 12 10.71 -6.48 -1.99
N MET A 13 9.57 -6.84 -2.54
CA MET A 13 8.67 -5.88 -3.16
C MET A 13 8.15 -4.86 -2.15
N ARG A 14 7.72 -5.36 -0.99
CA ARG A 14 7.21 -4.50 0.09
C ARG A 14 8.29 -3.53 0.57
N ALA A 15 9.50 -4.03 0.79
CA ALA A 15 10.63 -3.20 1.23
C ALA A 15 10.93 -2.11 0.20
N ALA A 16 10.90 -2.46 -1.08
CA ALA A 16 11.16 -1.49 -2.15
C ALA A 16 10.09 -0.39 -2.19
N VAL A 17 8.83 -0.75 -1.97
CA VAL A 17 7.74 0.23 -1.92
C VAL A 17 7.95 1.17 -0.74
N ILE A 18 8.25 0.63 0.43
CA ILE A 18 8.45 1.44 1.63
C ILE A 18 9.62 2.40 1.43
N ASP A 19 10.74 1.92 0.87
CA ASP A 19 11.88 2.78 0.59
C ASP A 19 11.51 3.92 -0.37
N ALA A 20 10.75 3.62 -1.40
CA ALA A 20 10.31 4.63 -2.36
C ALA A 20 9.42 5.69 -1.72
N LEU A 21 8.57 5.29 -0.78
CA LEU A 21 7.72 6.22 -0.05
C LEU A 21 8.54 7.09 0.90
N GLU A 22 9.50 6.49 1.60
CA GLU A 22 10.36 7.21 2.53
C GLU A 22 11.27 8.20 1.84
N ASP A 23 11.71 7.90 0.61
CA ASP A 23 12.54 8.80 -0.18
C ASP A 23 11.89 10.17 -0.37
N ILE A 24 10.58 10.21 -0.46
CA ILE A 24 9.81 11.44 -0.65
C ILE A 24 9.15 11.85 0.66
N LYS A 25 9.72 11.41 1.78
CA LYS A 25 9.30 11.81 3.13
C LYS A 25 7.89 11.39 3.50
N GLY A 26 7.43 10.25 2.96
CA GLY A 26 6.19 9.64 3.40
C GLY A 26 6.29 9.26 4.87
N PHE A 27 5.18 9.33 5.59
CA PHE A 27 5.17 9.02 7.01
C PHE A 27 3.96 8.18 7.38
N ASP A 28 3.99 7.62 8.58
CA ASP A 28 2.95 6.73 9.09
C ASP A 28 2.65 5.61 8.09
N ILE A 29 3.71 4.95 7.63
CA ILE A 29 3.61 3.89 6.64
C ILE A 29 3.17 2.61 7.32
N ASN A 30 2.04 2.05 6.85
CA ASN A 30 1.47 0.84 7.42
C ASN A 30 1.28 -0.20 6.32
N ALA A 31 1.97 -1.32 6.42
CA ALA A 31 1.86 -2.42 5.48
C ALA A 31 1.00 -3.51 6.09
N MET A 32 -0.16 -3.76 5.49
CA MET A 32 -1.11 -4.74 5.99
C MET A 32 -1.14 -5.96 5.09
N ASP A 33 -1.00 -7.13 5.69
CA ASP A 33 -1.14 -8.40 4.99
C ASP A 33 -2.63 -8.70 4.86
N VAL A 34 -3.13 -8.68 3.65
CA VAL A 34 -4.56 -8.89 3.40
C VAL A 34 -4.84 -10.21 2.67
N ARG A 35 -3.86 -11.10 2.62
CA ARG A 35 -4.00 -12.38 1.88
C ARG A 35 -5.13 -13.24 2.39
N LYS A 36 -5.45 -13.16 3.68
CA LYS A 36 -6.55 -13.94 4.26
C LYS A 36 -7.90 -13.27 4.07
N LEU A 37 -7.92 -12.02 3.62
CA LEU A 37 -9.14 -11.23 3.50
C LEU A 37 -9.61 -11.07 2.06
N THR A 38 -8.71 -11.17 1.11
CA THR A 38 -9.04 -10.96 -0.30
C THR A 38 -8.04 -11.68 -1.20
N ASN A 39 -8.50 -11.98 -2.41
CA ASN A 39 -7.65 -12.56 -3.46
C ASN A 39 -7.15 -11.49 -4.43
N ILE A 40 -7.56 -10.23 -4.24
CA ILE A 40 -7.22 -9.15 -5.18
C ILE A 40 -5.76 -8.75 -5.08
N THR A 41 -5.22 -8.74 -3.87
CA THR A 41 -3.84 -8.32 -3.62
C THR A 41 -3.31 -9.04 -2.39
N SER A 42 -1.99 -9.04 -2.21
CA SER A 42 -1.34 -9.66 -1.04
C SER A 42 -1.15 -8.68 0.09
N TYR A 43 -0.74 -7.45 -0.22
CA TYR A 43 -0.51 -6.40 0.77
C TYR A 43 -1.21 -5.12 0.37
N MET A 44 -1.66 -4.40 1.37
CA MET A 44 -2.15 -3.05 1.21
C MET A 44 -1.25 -2.14 2.04
N ILE A 45 -0.63 -1.17 1.39
CA ILE A 45 0.27 -0.24 2.09
C ILE A 45 -0.39 1.14 2.09
N VAL A 46 -0.55 1.69 3.29
CA VAL A 46 -1.12 3.03 3.46
C VAL A 46 -0.02 3.94 3.98
N CYS A 47 0.10 5.11 3.36
CA CYS A 47 1.14 6.07 3.71
C CYS A 47 0.54 7.46 3.70
N SER A 48 1.01 8.31 4.60
CA SER A 48 0.57 9.71 4.66
C SER A 48 1.55 10.63 3.92
N ALA A 49 0.98 11.64 3.29
CA ALA A 49 1.70 12.73 2.67
C ALA A 49 1.25 14.05 3.30
N THR A 50 2.13 15.05 3.37
CA THR A 50 1.78 16.34 3.97
C THR A 50 0.88 17.18 3.08
N SER A 51 0.88 16.91 1.78
CA SER A 51 0.09 17.69 0.82
C SER A 51 -0.25 16.82 -0.39
N SER A 52 -1.22 17.26 -1.17
CA SER A 52 -1.57 16.59 -2.42
C SER A 52 -0.42 16.59 -3.40
N ARG A 53 0.38 17.65 -3.41
CA ARG A 53 1.56 17.74 -4.26
C ARG A 53 2.58 16.66 -3.89
N GLN A 54 2.82 16.47 -2.59
CA GLN A 54 3.72 15.44 -2.11
C GLN A 54 3.17 14.06 -2.44
N ALA A 55 1.87 13.86 -2.27
CA ALA A 55 1.24 12.57 -2.57
C ALA A 55 1.45 12.19 -4.04
N LYS A 56 1.32 13.14 -4.94
CA LYS A 56 1.58 12.89 -6.37
C LYS A 56 3.04 12.53 -6.61
N ALA A 57 3.95 13.27 -6.00
CA ALA A 57 5.39 13.00 -6.13
C ALA A 57 5.74 11.63 -5.58
N MET A 58 5.12 11.23 -4.48
CA MET A 58 5.33 9.90 -3.90
C MET A 58 4.82 8.81 -4.84
N GLY A 59 3.64 9.00 -5.43
CA GLY A 59 3.12 8.05 -6.40
C GLY A 59 4.05 7.89 -7.60
N ASP A 60 4.57 8.99 -8.11
CA ASP A 60 5.53 8.96 -9.22
C ASP A 60 6.80 8.23 -8.82
N ASN A 61 7.30 8.48 -7.61
CA ASN A 61 8.52 7.82 -7.14
C ASN A 61 8.34 6.31 -6.98
N VAL A 62 7.20 5.91 -6.44
CA VAL A 62 6.89 4.48 -6.32
C VAL A 62 6.87 3.83 -7.70
N ARG A 63 6.16 4.42 -8.66
CA ARG A 63 6.09 3.87 -10.01
C ARG A 63 7.48 3.76 -10.64
N GLU A 64 8.25 4.82 -10.56
CA GLU A 64 9.57 4.87 -11.18
C GLU A 64 10.51 3.82 -10.56
N LYS A 65 10.59 3.78 -9.24
CA LYS A 65 11.48 2.84 -8.55
C LYS A 65 11.07 1.40 -8.78
N MET A 66 9.77 1.12 -8.74
CA MET A 66 9.30 -0.25 -8.95
C MET A 66 9.51 -0.68 -10.39
N LYS A 67 9.31 0.23 -11.34
CA LYS A 67 9.57 -0.07 -12.74
C LYS A 67 11.04 -0.37 -12.99
N GLU A 68 11.94 0.41 -12.38
CA GLU A 68 13.38 0.18 -12.49
C GLU A 68 13.78 -1.20 -11.98
N LYS A 69 13.08 -1.70 -10.99
CA LYS A 69 13.35 -3.01 -10.39
C LYS A 69 12.66 -4.15 -11.14
N GLY A 70 11.92 -3.84 -12.19
CA GLY A 70 11.29 -4.84 -13.02
C GLY A 70 9.88 -5.25 -12.59
N TYR A 71 9.29 -4.54 -11.64
CA TYR A 71 7.92 -4.84 -11.23
C TYR A 71 6.93 -4.19 -12.20
N GLU A 72 5.81 -4.88 -12.41
CA GLU A 72 4.75 -4.38 -13.27
C GLU A 72 3.89 -3.38 -12.52
N ILE A 73 3.56 -2.28 -13.19
CA ILE A 73 2.62 -1.29 -12.67
C ILE A 73 1.32 -1.43 -13.42
N ARG A 74 0.27 -1.82 -12.71
CA ARG A 74 -1.03 -2.06 -13.35
C ARG A 74 -1.81 -0.79 -13.57
N GLY A 75 -1.63 0.20 -12.71
CA GLY A 75 -2.32 1.45 -12.88
C GLY A 75 -2.09 2.41 -11.74
N THR A 76 -2.51 3.64 -11.93
CA THR A 76 -2.45 4.69 -10.92
C THR A 76 -3.75 5.48 -10.98
N GLU A 77 -4.32 5.75 -9.81
CA GLU A 77 -5.57 6.48 -9.69
C GLU A 77 -5.41 7.63 -8.71
N GLY A 78 -6.23 8.67 -8.87
CA GLY A 78 -6.29 9.77 -7.92
C GLY A 78 -5.21 10.83 -8.07
N GLU A 79 -4.37 10.74 -9.08
CA GLU A 79 -3.27 11.69 -9.28
C GLU A 79 -3.74 13.12 -9.50
N LYS A 80 -4.91 13.28 -10.09
CA LYS A 80 -5.42 14.59 -10.44
C LYS A 80 -5.65 15.47 -9.21
N GLU A 81 -6.35 14.94 -8.23
CA GLU A 81 -6.63 15.65 -6.98
C GLU A 81 -5.48 15.54 -5.99
N GLY A 82 -4.88 14.35 -5.90
CA GLY A 82 -3.74 14.11 -5.02
C GLY A 82 -4.09 13.96 -3.55
N GLU A 83 -5.36 13.89 -3.20
CA GLU A 83 -5.74 13.64 -1.81
C GLU A 83 -5.60 12.18 -1.45
N TRP A 84 -5.78 11.32 -2.42
CA TRP A 84 -5.66 9.87 -2.28
C TRP A 84 -5.14 9.34 -3.61
N VAL A 85 -3.86 9.04 -3.65
CA VAL A 85 -3.20 8.46 -4.82
C VAL A 85 -3.04 6.97 -4.60
N LEU A 86 -3.53 6.18 -5.54
CA LEU A 86 -3.45 4.73 -5.48
C LEU A 86 -2.50 4.25 -6.58
N VAL A 87 -1.54 3.41 -6.20
CA VAL A 87 -0.66 2.77 -7.17
C VAL A 87 -0.89 1.27 -7.08
N ASP A 88 -1.39 0.69 -8.16
CA ASP A 88 -1.70 -0.74 -8.23
C ASP A 88 -0.52 -1.50 -8.82
N LEU A 89 0.14 -2.29 -8.00
CA LEU A 89 1.28 -3.11 -8.38
C LEU A 89 0.91 -4.60 -8.44
N ASN A 90 -0.38 -4.91 -8.49
CA ASN A 90 -0.94 -6.25 -8.48
C ASN A 90 -0.82 -6.94 -7.11
N ASP A 91 0.37 -7.33 -6.71
CA ASP A 91 0.56 -8.01 -5.41
C ASP A 91 0.53 -7.03 -4.24
N ILE A 92 0.74 -5.76 -4.50
CA ILE A 92 0.68 -4.71 -3.49
C ILE A 92 -0.11 -3.54 -4.07
N ILE A 93 -1.08 -3.06 -3.30
CA ILE A 93 -1.80 -1.82 -3.64
C ILE A 93 -1.33 -0.76 -2.65
N VAL A 94 -0.79 0.33 -3.18
CA VAL A 94 -0.24 1.41 -2.36
C VAL A 94 -1.24 2.56 -2.32
N HIS A 95 -1.59 2.98 -1.13
CA HIS A 95 -2.48 4.12 -0.89
C HIS A 95 -1.67 5.25 -0.25
N ILE A 96 -1.56 6.36 -0.95
CA ILE A 96 -0.87 7.55 -0.46
C ILE A 96 -1.93 8.61 -0.22
N MET A 97 -2.08 9.04 1.02
CA MET A 97 -3.21 9.87 1.42
C MET A 97 -2.76 11.06 2.24
N VAL A 98 -3.39 12.22 2.02
CA VAL A 98 -3.22 13.32 2.95
C VAL A 98 -3.94 12.96 4.24
N PRO A 99 -3.52 13.50 5.41
CA PRO A 99 -4.07 13.06 6.69
C PRO A 99 -5.59 13.15 6.80
N ALA A 100 -6.20 14.18 6.27
CA ALA A 100 -7.65 14.33 6.33
C ALA A 100 -8.36 13.21 5.56
N ALA A 101 -7.87 12.85 4.39
CA ALA A 101 -8.43 11.76 3.59
C ALA A 101 -8.21 10.43 4.29
N ARG A 102 -7.02 10.22 4.86
CA ARG A 102 -6.71 8.99 5.57
C ARG A 102 -7.66 8.78 6.75
N ALA A 103 -7.93 9.84 7.52
CA ALA A 103 -8.85 9.77 8.64
C ALA A 103 -10.28 9.53 8.17
N TYR A 104 -10.70 10.22 7.13
CA TYR A 104 -12.06 10.14 6.62
C TYR A 104 -12.41 8.76 6.08
N TYR A 105 -11.55 8.21 5.21
CA TYR A 105 -11.81 6.91 4.59
C TYR A 105 -11.44 5.74 5.51
N ASN A 106 -10.43 5.92 6.33
CA ASN A 106 -10.04 4.97 7.38
C ASN A 106 -9.92 3.53 6.89
N LEU A 107 -9.13 3.34 5.83
CA LEU A 107 -8.92 2.03 5.23
C LEU A 107 -8.30 1.05 6.21
N GLU A 108 -7.43 1.55 7.07
CA GLU A 108 -6.73 0.71 8.05
C GLU A 108 -7.69 0.09 9.03
N GLN A 109 -8.69 0.84 9.47
CA GLN A 109 -9.72 0.31 10.36
C GLN A 109 -10.56 -0.73 9.63
N LEU A 110 -10.92 -0.44 8.39
CA LEU A 110 -11.72 -1.37 7.59
C LEU A 110 -11.03 -2.73 7.46
N TRP A 111 -9.76 -2.73 7.05
CA TRP A 111 -9.03 -3.98 6.84
C TRP A 111 -8.52 -4.59 8.14
N GLY A 112 -8.03 -3.77 9.07
CA GLY A 112 -7.57 -4.22 10.37
C GLY A 112 -8.70 -4.79 11.20
N ASP A 113 -9.83 -4.10 11.26
CA ASP A 113 -10.99 -4.56 12.02
C ASP A 113 -11.60 -5.82 11.40
N ALA A 114 -11.57 -5.92 10.08
CA ALA A 114 -12.06 -7.13 9.41
C ALA A 114 -11.23 -8.35 9.82
N GLU A 115 -9.91 -8.19 9.88
CA GLU A 115 -9.03 -9.25 10.33
C GLU A 115 -9.26 -9.58 11.80
N ALA A 116 -9.39 -8.58 12.65
CA ALA A 116 -9.66 -8.76 14.06
C ALA A 116 -11.01 -9.44 14.27
N ARG A 117 -12.04 -9.02 13.54
CA ARG A 117 -13.37 -9.62 13.64
C ARG A 117 -13.35 -11.08 13.24
N ARG A 118 -12.57 -11.43 12.21
CA ARG A 118 -12.45 -12.83 11.81
C ARG A 118 -11.83 -13.66 12.92
N GLY A 119 -10.84 -13.12 13.59
CA GLY A 119 -10.24 -13.76 14.75
C GLY A 119 -11.24 -13.91 15.87
N HIS A 120 -12.02 -12.87 16.14
CA HIS A 120 -13.05 -12.89 17.18
C HIS A 120 -14.17 -13.86 16.87
N ILE A 121 -14.60 -13.89 15.61
CA ILE A 121 -15.65 -14.83 15.20
C ILE A 121 -15.22 -16.26 15.48
N LYS A 122 -13.97 -16.57 15.26
CA LYS A 122 -13.44 -17.89 15.56
C LYS A 122 -13.42 -18.15 17.06
N ALA A 123 -13.27 -17.11 17.85
CA ALA A 123 -13.25 -17.22 19.30
C ALA A 123 -14.66 -17.31 19.89
N ILE A 124 -15.62 -16.76 19.21
CA ILE A 124 -17.00 -16.80 19.65
C ILE A 124 -17.62 -18.16 19.34
#